data_827d3b7aef721a1a6d69c7e39298795f
#
_entry.id   827d3b7aef721a1a6d69c7e39298795f
#
_cell.length_a   1.000
_cell.length_b   1.000
_cell.length_c   1.000
_cell.angle_alpha   90.00
_cell.angle_beta   90.00
_cell.angle_gamma   90.00
#
_symmetry.space_group_name_H-M   'P 1'
#
loop_
_entity.id
_entity.type
_entity.pdbx_description
1 polymer ?
#
loop_
_entity_poly.entity_id
_entity_poly.type
_entity_poly.pdbx_seq_one_letter_code
_entity_poly.pdbx_strand_id
1 'polypeptide(L)'
;MCSKGKNKAKRMPSVQPIRNFIQIFIFEEYPMTRRQSTRVLEKREKLCYTFTMDKGIIIAGKDFPETHAFVKAASANGFSVITSLADDESAQIPAEPVKGFVWQKASPVSARSFVFEAQTALSELTHALLIFDTLSYIKKIHLRDSQSLSSGIDDLIASYMHITRELLGRFAKLGGGTLCFVFKPYPENAKFGARKEAVSSSQAFVLAAASAFKTFAEQTALSDAFASGIDFLLCEEDPAAENDGETADFVFSALSAAETSKSGGKKQSARWLRPGSKFSVGWHLFNR
;
A
#
# COMPACT_ATOMS: atom_id res chain seq x y z
N MET A 1 63.72 -13.04 -25.26
CA MET A 1 63.04 -14.34 -25.15
C MET A 1 61.58 -14.10 -24.75
N CYS A 2 60.70 -14.18 -25.75
CA CYS A 2 59.25 -13.99 -25.60
C CYS A 2 58.56 -15.31 -25.30
N SER A 3 57.85 -15.38 -24.17
CA SER A 3 56.99 -16.54 -23.86
C SER A 3 55.51 -16.16 -24.14
N LYS A 4 54.93 -16.80 -25.14
CA LYS A 4 53.51 -16.69 -25.52
C LYS A 4 52.66 -17.58 -24.61
N GLY A 5 51.91 -16.98 -23.69
CA GLY A 5 50.87 -17.65 -22.93
C GLY A 5 49.61 -17.79 -23.76
N LYS A 6 49.16 -19.02 -24.02
CA LYS A 6 47.89 -19.33 -24.71
C LYS A 6 46.72 -19.22 -23.73
N ASN A 7 45.85 -18.24 -23.93
CA ASN A 7 44.55 -18.15 -23.24
C ASN A 7 43.58 -19.18 -23.85
N LYS A 8 43.23 -20.19 -23.07
CA LYS A 8 42.08 -21.08 -23.34
C LYS A 8 40.79 -20.40 -22.94
N ALA A 9 40.00 -20.01 -23.92
CA ALA A 9 38.62 -19.54 -23.69
C ALA A 9 37.77 -20.71 -23.17
N LYS A 10 37.27 -20.57 -21.94
CA LYS A 10 36.22 -21.43 -21.36
C LYS A 10 34.90 -21.12 -22.04
N ARG A 11 34.34 -22.09 -22.78
CA ARG A 11 32.96 -22.02 -23.29
C ARG A 11 31.99 -22.05 -22.13
N MET A 12 31.12 -21.05 -22.04
CA MET A 12 29.94 -21.06 -21.16
C MET A 12 28.91 -22.07 -21.67
N PRO A 13 28.22 -22.80 -20.80
CA PRO A 13 27.15 -23.68 -21.22
C PRO A 13 25.95 -22.83 -21.68
N SER A 14 25.35 -23.21 -22.80
CA SER A 14 24.17 -22.60 -23.38
C SER A 14 22.97 -22.80 -22.47
N VAL A 15 22.36 -21.68 -22.04
CA VAL A 15 21.08 -21.66 -21.33
C VAL A 15 19.99 -22.01 -22.33
N GLN A 16 19.37 -23.16 -22.18
CA GLN A 16 18.17 -23.52 -22.95
C GLN A 16 16.97 -22.73 -22.47
N PRO A 17 16.11 -22.19 -23.35
CA PRO A 17 14.89 -21.54 -22.95
C PRO A 17 13.89 -22.57 -22.41
N ILE A 18 13.39 -22.32 -21.19
CA ILE A 18 12.28 -23.07 -20.59
C ILE A 18 11.05 -22.79 -21.46
N ARG A 19 10.68 -23.77 -22.29
CA ARG A 19 9.40 -23.78 -23.00
C ARG A 19 8.31 -24.03 -21.98
N ASN A 20 7.41 -23.06 -21.82
CA ASN A 20 6.15 -23.22 -21.10
C ASN A 20 5.38 -24.40 -21.71
N PHE A 21 5.28 -25.47 -20.95
CA PHE A 21 4.40 -26.58 -21.28
C PHE A 21 2.95 -26.15 -20.95
N ILE A 22 2.26 -25.64 -21.96
CA ILE A 22 0.80 -25.58 -21.94
C ILE A 22 0.35 -27.02 -22.23
N GLN A 23 -0.04 -27.71 -21.19
CA GLN A 23 -0.62 -29.04 -21.31
C GLN A 23 -2.07 -28.89 -21.79
N ILE A 24 -2.26 -28.96 -23.10
CA ILE A 24 -3.58 -29.02 -23.71
C ILE A 24 -4.14 -30.42 -23.41
N PHE A 25 -5.07 -30.49 -22.48
CA PHE A 25 -5.89 -31.71 -22.29
C PHE A 25 -6.83 -31.84 -23.47
N ILE A 26 -6.48 -32.73 -24.41
CA ILE A 26 -7.39 -33.18 -25.45
C ILE A 26 -8.36 -34.15 -24.77
N PHE A 27 -9.60 -33.69 -24.55
CA PHE A 27 -10.68 -34.58 -24.10
C PHE A 27 -11.18 -35.35 -25.31
N GLU A 28 -11.00 -36.67 -25.29
CA GLU A 28 -11.70 -37.57 -26.18
C GLU A 28 -13.21 -37.44 -25.97
N GLU A 29 -13.95 -37.14 -27.05
CA GLU A 29 -15.40 -37.04 -27.05
C GLU A 29 -15.99 -38.47 -26.92
N TYR A 30 -16.40 -38.85 -25.73
CA TYR A 30 -17.33 -39.97 -25.54
C TYR A 30 -18.76 -39.50 -25.81
N PRO A 31 -19.60 -40.32 -26.55
CA PRO A 31 -20.98 -39.95 -26.82
C PRO A 31 -21.81 -40.00 -25.52
N MET A 32 -22.10 -38.87 -24.93
CA MET A 32 -22.92 -38.74 -23.75
C MET A 32 -24.42 -38.65 -24.12
N THR A 33 -25.27 -39.37 -23.40
CA THR A 33 -26.73 -39.29 -23.52
C THR A 33 -27.23 -37.93 -23.04
N ARG A 34 -28.31 -37.42 -23.69
CA ARG A 34 -28.89 -36.07 -23.48
C ARG A 34 -29.19 -35.71 -21.99
N ARG A 35 -29.40 -36.71 -21.11
CA ARG A 35 -29.61 -36.50 -19.67
C ARG A 35 -28.35 -36.31 -18.84
N GLN A 36 -27.17 -36.71 -19.33
CA GLN A 36 -25.90 -36.48 -18.66
C GLN A 36 -25.31 -35.12 -18.99
N SER A 37 -25.60 -34.60 -20.18
CA SER A 37 -25.16 -33.26 -20.63
C SER A 37 -25.68 -32.15 -19.73
N THR A 38 -26.93 -32.17 -19.27
CA THR A 38 -27.49 -31.11 -18.42
C THR A 38 -26.85 -31.10 -17.01
N ARG A 39 -26.54 -32.26 -16.42
CA ARG A 39 -25.85 -32.34 -15.11
C ARG A 39 -24.37 -31.90 -15.19
N VAL A 40 -23.74 -32.12 -16.32
CA VAL A 40 -22.33 -31.66 -16.52
C VAL A 40 -22.29 -30.15 -16.78
N LEU A 41 -23.28 -29.59 -17.43
CA LEU A 41 -23.41 -28.13 -17.60
C LEU A 41 -23.69 -27.43 -16.27
N GLU A 42 -24.63 -27.94 -15.44
CA GLU A 42 -24.85 -27.40 -14.09
C GLU A 42 -23.62 -27.51 -13.18
N LYS A 43 -22.81 -28.56 -13.31
CA LYS A 43 -21.53 -28.68 -12.61
C LYS A 43 -20.47 -27.77 -13.17
N ARG A 44 -20.49 -27.47 -14.47
CA ARG A 44 -19.57 -26.49 -15.10
C ARG A 44 -19.92 -25.03 -14.73
N GLU A 45 -21.20 -24.69 -14.60
CA GLU A 45 -21.60 -23.36 -14.11
C GLU A 45 -21.20 -23.13 -12.63
N LYS A 46 -21.18 -24.18 -11.80
CA LYS A 46 -20.64 -24.08 -10.43
C LYS A 46 -19.12 -24.12 -10.35
N LEU A 47 -18.41 -24.44 -11.43
CA LEU A 47 -16.93 -24.39 -11.53
C LEU A 47 -16.42 -23.20 -12.34
N CYS A 48 -17.26 -22.26 -12.72
CA CYS A 48 -16.82 -20.90 -12.94
C CYS A 48 -16.44 -20.32 -11.57
N TYR A 49 -15.30 -20.76 -11.04
CA TYR A 49 -14.52 -19.90 -10.18
C TYR A 49 -14.30 -18.63 -11.02
N THR A 50 -15.09 -17.61 -10.75
CA THR A 50 -14.65 -16.26 -11.03
C THR A 50 -13.24 -16.22 -10.46
N PHE A 51 -12.26 -16.24 -11.34
CA PHE A 51 -10.89 -15.85 -11.03
C PHE A 51 -11.04 -14.37 -10.69
N THR A 52 -11.50 -14.09 -9.48
CA THR A 52 -11.35 -12.77 -8.90
C THR A 52 -9.85 -12.62 -8.78
N MET A 53 -9.27 -11.85 -9.69
CA MET A 53 -7.85 -11.49 -9.56
C MET A 53 -7.72 -10.91 -8.15
N ASP A 54 -6.96 -11.61 -7.31
CA ASP A 54 -6.77 -11.19 -5.92
C ASP A 54 -6.11 -9.82 -5.93
N LYS A 55 -6.89 -8.80 -5.57
CA LYS A 55 -6.39 -7.43 -5.47
C LYS A 55 -5.30 -7.39 -4.44
N GLY A 56 -4.11 -6.95 -4.83
CA GLY A 56 -2.99 -6.81 -3.92
C GLY A 56 -2.89 -5.41 -3.34
N ILE A 57 -2.59 -5.33 -2.05
CA ILE A 57 -2.37 -4.07 -1.34
C ILE A 57 -1.06 -4.08 -0.56
N ILE A 58 -0.32 -2.96 -0.65
CA ILE A 58 0.80 -2.65 0.22
C ILE A 58 0.30 -1.78 1.37
N ILE A 59 0.66 -2.13 2.62
CA ILE A 59 0.40 -1.33 3.83
C ILE A 59 1.75 -0.96 4.44
N ALA A 60 2.08 0.34 4.48
CA ALA A 60 3.36 0.83 4.95
C ALA A 60 3.24 2.17 5.71
N GLY A 61 4.37 2.63 6.29
CA GLY A 61 4.44 3.82 7.14
C GLY A 61 4.54 3.48 8.61
N LYS A 62 3.64 2.66 9.12
CA LYS A 62 3.82 1.91 10.38
C LYS A 62 4.28 0.50 10.01
N ASP A 63 5.17 -0.07 10.83
CA ASP A 63 5.65 -1.43 10.62
C ASP A 63 4.76 -2.43 11.39
N PHE A 64 4.68 -3.66 10.91
CA PHE A 64 4.00 -4.72 11.64
C PHE A 64 4.74 -4.99 12.97
N PRO A 65 4.05 -5.18 14.11
CA PRO A 65 2.61 -5.46 14.24
C PRO A 65 1.70 -4.22 14.41
N GLU A 66 2.21 -3.00 14.39
CA GLU A 66 1.40 -1.80 14.60
C GLU A 66 0.34 -1.59 13.49
N THR A 67 0.55 -2.18 12.32
CA THR A 67 -0.42 -2.16 11.20
C THR A 67 -1.47 -3.27 11.28
N HIS A 68 -1.47 -4.11 12.33
CA HIS A 68 -2.31 -5.31 12.41
C HIS A 68 -3.80 -5.05 12.13
N ALA A 69 -4.36 -3.95 12.63
CA ALA A 69 -5.76 -3.61 12.40
C ALA A 69 -6.06 -3.37 10.90
N PHE A 70 -5.19 -2.63 10.22
CA PHE A 70 -5.30 -2.36 8.78
C PHE A 70 -5.09 -3.63 7.95
N VAL A 71 -4.14 -4.47 8.32
CA VAL A 71 -3.88 -5.76 7.69
C VAL A 71 -5.10 -6.68 7.80
N LYS A 72 -5.71 -6.77 8.98
CA LYS A 72 -6.93 -7.54 9.23
C LYS A 72 -8.10 -7.03 8.40
N ALA A 73 -8.32 -5.70 8.38
CA ALA A 73 -9.40 -5.10 7.59
C ALA A 73 -9.18 -5.30 6.09
N ALA A 74 -7.94 -5.18 5.58
CA ALA A 74 -7.60 -5.46 4.19
C ALA A 74 -7.93 -6.91 3.80
N SER A 75 -7.49 -7.87 4.61
CA SER A 75 -7.76 -9.29 4.37
C SER A 75 -9.26 -9.60 4.40
N ALA A 76 -10.02 -8.99 5.32
CA ALA A 76 -11.48 -9.11 5.39
C ALA A 76 -12.19 -8.54 4.15
N ASN A 77 -11.59 -7.57 3.48
CA ASN A 77 -12.07 -6.99 2.21
C ASN A 77 -11.54 -7.72 0.96
N GLY A 78 -10.89 -8.88 1.13
CA GLY A 78 -10.45 -9.74 0.03
C GLY A 78 -9.15 -9.31 -0.64
N PHE A 79 -8.32 -8.50 0.03
CA PHE A 79 -7.00 -8.15 -0.46
C PHE A 79 -5.94 -9.19 -0.07
N SER A 80 -5.03 -9.48 -0.99
CA SER A 80 -3.74 -10.08 -0.69
C SER A 80 -2.83 -9.00 -0.14
N VAL A 81 -2.33 -9.16 1.09
CA VAL A 81 -1.68 -8.07 1.85
C VAL A 81 -0.18 -8.25 1.96
N ILE A 82 0.55 -7.17 1.66
CA ILE A 82 1.96 -7.00 1.99
C ILE A 82 2.08 -5.86 3.01
N THR A 83 2.86 -6.08 4.08
CA THR A 83 3.12 -5.04 5.08
C THR A 83 4.61 -4.80 5.26
N SER A 84 4.99 -3.57 5.69
CA SER A 84 6.37 -3.27 6.04
C SER A 84 6.75 -3.88 7.39
N LEU A 85 7.99 -4.35 7.48
CA LEU A 85 8.64 -4.79 8.70
C LEU A 85 9.76 -3.82 9.07
N ALA A 86 9.98 -3.63 10.36
CA ALA A 86 11.17 -2.96 10.85
C ALA A 86 12.43 -3.76 10.49
N ASP A 87 13.54 -3.04 10.28
CA ASP A 87 14.86 -3.66 10.03
C ASP A 87 15.58 -3.90 11.37
N ASP A 88 15.02 -4.77 12.19
CA ASP A 88 15.61 -5.18 13.44
C ASP A 88 15.33 -6.67 13.73
N GLU A 89 16.12 -7.27 14.62
CA GLU A 89 15.99 -8.67 15.01
C GLU A 89 14.71 -8.96 15.79
N SER A 90 14.02 -7.92 16.28
CA SER A 90 12.77 -8.02 17.04
C SER A 90 11.53 -7.96 16.16
N ALA A 91 11.68 -7.78 14.85
CA ALA A 91 10.58 -7.65 13.91
C ALA A 91 9.67 -8.88 13.94
N GLN A 92 8.40 -8.66 14.25
CA GLN A 92 7.39 -9.71 14.20
C GLN A 92 7.00 -9.98 12.75
N ILE A 93 7.00 -11.26 12.37
CA ILE A 93 6.57 -11.69 11.04
C ILE A 93 5.07 -11.97 11.09
N PRO A 94 4.27 -11.40 10.17
CA PRO A 94 2.84 -11.71 10.10
C PRO A 94 2.63 -13.19 9.74
N ALA A 95 1.51 -13.76 10.24
CA ALA A 95 1.12 -15.12 9.86
C ALA A 95 0.57 -15.16 8.43
N GLU A 96 0.78 -16.26 7.73
CA GLU A 96 0.15 -16.52 6.43
C GLU A 96 -1.39 -16.28 6.47
N PRO A 97 -2.00 -15.72 5.42
CA PRO A 97 -1.44 -15.46 4.09
C PRO A 97 -0.76 -14.09 3.92
N VAL A 98 -0.63 -13.29 4.98
CA VAL A 98 0.00 -11.97 4.95
C VAL A 98 1.51 -12.12 4.86
N LYS A 99 2.16 -11.33 4.01
CA LYS A 99 3.61 -11.31 3.88
C LYS A 99 4.17 -9.99 4.37
N GLY A 100 5.34 -10.05 5.00
CA GLY A 100 6.07 -8.87 5.45
C GLY A 100 7.43 -8.78 4.76
N PHE A 101 7.81 -7.56 4.37
CA PHE A 101 9.14 -7.28 3.83
C PHE A 101 9.77 -6.11 4.59
N VAL A 102 11.08 -6.19 4.79
CA VAL A 102 11.84 -5.15 5.47
C VAL A 102 11.90 -3.89 4.62
N TRP A 103 11.64 -2.74 5.26
CA TRP A 103 11.76 -1.43 4.65
C TRP A 103 12.60 -0.49 5.51
N GLN A 104 13.85 -0.27 5.10
CA GLN A 104 14.74 0.74 5.69
C GLN A 104 14.32 2.13 5.22
N LYS A 105 13.64 2.87 6.07
CA LYS A 105 12.96 4.14 5.73
C LYS A 105 13.91 5.20 5.16
N ALA A 106 15.12 5.30 5.69
CA ALA A 106 16.15 6.24 5.20
C ALA A 106 16.68 5.93 3.80
N SER A 107 16.43 4.73 3.26
CA SER A 107 17.04 4.26 2.01
C SER A 107 16.07 4.28 0.83
N PRO A 108 16.31 5.12 -0.21
CA PRO A 108 15.52 5.09 -1.44
C PRO A 108 15.66 3.75 -2.20
N VAL A 109 16.79 3.07 -2.05
CA VAL A 109 17.01 1.74 -2.64
C VAL A 109 16.13 0.70 -1.95
N SER A 110 16.03 0.77 -0.61
CA SER A 110 15.15 -0.11 0.14
C SER A 110 13.68 0.11 -0.19
N ALA A 111 13.23 1.36 -0.37
CA ALA A 111 11.87 1.66 -0.83
C ALA A 111 11.57 1.00 -2.17
N ARG A 112 12.53 1.06 -3.12
CA ARG A 112 12.41 0.42 -4.43
C ARG A 112 12.36 -1.11 -4.31
N SER A 113 13.26 -1.70 -3.51
CA SER A 113 13.29 -3.16 -3.30
C SER A 113 11.98 -3.64 -2.67
N PHE A 114 11.49 -2.95 -1.64
CA PHE A 114 10.23 -3.26 -0.97
C PHE A 114 9.05 -3.28 -1.94
N VAL A 115 8.88 -2.24 -2.77
CA VAL A 115 7.80 -2.19 -3.78
C VAL A 115 7.95 -3.26 -4.85
N PHE A 116 9.18 -3.58 -5.25
CA PHE A 116 9.45 -4.64 -6.23
C PHE A 116 9.14 -6.04 -5.67
N GLU A 117 9.59 -6.33 -4.45
CA GLU A 117 9.31 -7.60 -3.76
C GLU A 117 7.82 -7.78 -3.53
N ALA A 118 7.14 -6.72 -3.07
CA ALA A 118 5.70 -6.73 -2.88
C ALA A 118 4.96 -7.05 -4.18
N GLN A 119 5.35 -6.43 -5.30
CA GLN A 119 4.74 -6.73 -6.58
C GLN A 119 5.03 -8.16 -7.05
N THR A 120 6.22 -8.68 -6.78
CA THR A 120 6.57 -10.05 -7.16
C THR A 120 5.78 -11.08 -6.36
N ALA A 121 5.46 -10.73 -5.10
CA ALA A 121 4.72 -11.60 -4.18
C ALA A 121 3.20 -11.55 -4.34
N LEU A 122 2.67 -10.47 -4.93
CA LEU A 122 1.25 -10.28 -5.23
C LEU A 122 0.95 -10.71 -6.67
N SER A 123 -0.23 -11.28 -6.91
CA SER A 123 -0.71 -11.56 -8.28
C SER A 123 -0.93 -10.27 -9.07
N GLU A 124 -1.48 -9.24 -8.42
CA GLU A 124 -1.69 -7.92 -8.97
C GLU A 124 -1.57 -6.87 -7.86
N LEU A 125 -0.67 -5.90 -8.01
CA LEU A 125 -0.57 -4.76 -7.11
C LEU A 125 -1.51 -3.65 -7.58
N THR A 126 -2.63 -3.48 -6.90
CA THR A 126 -3.67 -2.51 -7.26
C THR A 126 -3.78 -1.34 -6.29
N HIS A 127 -3.37 -1.54 -5.03
CA HIS A 127 -3.55 -0.55 -3.96
C HIS A 127 -2.28 -0.38 -3.13
N ALA A 128 -2.11 0.81 -2.57
CA ALA A 128 -1.12 1.06 -1.53
C ALA A 128 -1.70 2.00 -0.47
N LEU A 129 -1.41 1.70 0.79
CA LEU A 129 -1.83 2.42 1.97
C LEU A 129 -0.60 2.94 2.71
N LEU A 130 -0.44 4.25 2.83
CA LEU A 130 0.65 4.90 3.53
C LEU A 130 0.12 5.58 4.79
N ILE A 131 0.50 5.08 5.96
CA ILE A 131 -0.03 5.50 7.26
C ILE A 131 0.98 6.38 7.98
N PHE A 132 0.58 7.62 8.33
CA PHE A 132 1.32 8.49 9.22
C PHE A 132 0.59 8.60 10.56
N ASP A 133 1.18 8.06 11.62
CA ASP A 133 0.61 8.06 12.98
C ASP A 133 1.42 8.99 13.87
N THR A 134 0.88 10.19 14.11
CA THR A 134 1.54 11.24 14.89
C THR A 134 1.85 10.80 16.32
N LEU A 135 0.91 10.10 16.98
CA LEU A 135 1.11 9.65 18.36
C LEU A 135 2.17 8.57 18.49
N SER A 136 2.18 7.60 17.55
CA SER A 136 3.22 6.56 17.51
C SER A 136 4.60 7.18 17.34
N TYR A 137 4.75 8.15 16.43
CA TYR A 137 6.01 8.81 16.19
C TYR A 137 6.49 9.67 17.37
N ILE A 138 5.59 10.39 18.07
CA ILE A 138 5.93 11.16 19.27
C ILE A 138 6.51 10.23 20.37
N LYS A 139 6.01 9.00 20.48
CA LYS A 139 6.51 8.02 21.45
C LYS A 139 7.88 7.44 21.08
N LYS A 140 8.19 7.35 19.79
CA LYS A 140 9.40 6.70 19.26
C LYS A 140 10.56 7.66 19.04
N ILE A 141 10.28 8.89 18.63
CA ILE A 141 11.30 9.85 18.21
C ILE A 141 11.80 10.65 19.41
N HIS A 142 13.08 10.52 19.68
CA HIS A 142 13.77 11.25 20.74
C HIS A 142 14.95 12.02 20.13
N LEU A 143 14.75 13.32 19.89
CA LEU A 143 15.81 14.17 19.37
C LEU A 143 16.80 14.54 20.47
N ARG A 144 18.01 13.97 20.40
CA ARG A 144 19.09 14.22 21.36
C ARG A 144 20.22 15.05 20.77
N ASP A 145 20.45 14.89 19.47
CA ASP A 145 21.56 15.49 18.73
C ASP A 145 21.18 15.66 17.25
N SER A 146 22.13 16.17 16.46
CA SER A 146 21.94 16.40 15.01
C SER A 146 21.80 15.09 14.24
N GLN A 147 22.36 13.99 14.70
CA GLN A 147 22.22 12.68 14.04
C GLN A 147 20.80 12.13 14.21
N SER A 148 20.24 12.20 15.42
CA SER A 148 18.86 11.78 15.68
C SER A 148 17.84 12.67 14.93
N LEU A 149 18.14 13.96 14.74
CA LEU A 149 17.34 14.85 13.90
C LEU A 149 17.39 14.42 12.43
N SER A 150 18.58 14.12 11.89
CA SER A 150 18.71 13.66 10.51
C SER A 150 17.95 12.36 10.28
N SER A 151 18.13 11.37 11.16
CA SER A 151 17.35 10.12 11.07
C SER A 151 15.84 10.35 11.16
N GLY A 152 15.41 11.28 12.02
CA GLY A 152 13.99 11.65 12.11
C GLY A 152 13.44 12.25 10.80
N ILE A 153 14.23 13.07 10.10
CA ILE A 153 13.84 13.61 8.78
C ILE A 153 13.71 12.46 7.77
N ASP A 154 14.69 11.56 7.75
CA ASP A 154 14.67 10.41 6.85
C ASP A 154 13.45 9.53 7.12
N ASP A 155 13.15 9.23 8.38
CA ASP A 155 12.05 8.33 8.78
C ASP A 155 10.66 8.95 8.58
N LEU A 156 10.49 10.24 8.85
CA LEU A 156 9.17 10.88 8.87
C LEU A 156 8.82 11.66 7.59
N ILE A 157 9.80 12.04 6.80
CA ILE A 157 9.60 12.89 5.62
C ILE A 157 10.12 12.20 4.36
N ALA A 158 11.42 11.94 4.28
CA ALA A 158 12.05 11.41 3.08
C ALA A 158 11.53 10.02 2.72
N SER A 159 11.27 9.16 3.71
CA SER A 159 10.73 7.81 3.53
C SER A 159 9.42 7.81 2.75
N TYR A 160 8.47 8.66 3.12
CA TYR A 160 7.19 8.77 2.44
C TYR A 160 7.33 9.29 1.00
N MET A 161 8.29 10.21 0.76
CA MET A 161 8.58 10.68 -0.59
C MET A 161 9.19 9.58 -1.45
N HIS A 162 10.12 8.78 -0.89
CA HIS A 162 10.76 7.69 -1.62
C HIS A 162 9.77 6.60 -2.00
N ILE A 163 8.99 6.09 -1.03
CA ILE A 163 8.04 5.02 -1.31
C ILE A 163 6.91 5.47 -2.24
N THR A 164 6.41 6.69 -2.06
CA THR A 164 5.38 7.27 -2.95
C THR A 164 5.88 7.33 -4.39
N ARG A 165 7.12 7.81 -4.62
CA ARG A 165 7.72 7.86 -5.96
C ARG A 165 7.81 6.48 -6.61
N GLU A 166 8.23 5.46 -5.87
CA GLU A 166 8.32 4.10 -6.40
C GLU A 166 6.94 3.51 -6.71
N LEU A 167 5.94 3.74 -5.83
CA LEU A 167 4.55 3.33 -6.06
C LEU A 167 3.93 4.00 -7.28
N LEU A 168 4.07 5.33 -7.41
CA LEU A 168 3.57 6.07 -8.57
C LEU A 168 4.20 5.57 -9.88
N GLY A 169 5.54 5.40 -9.89
CA GLY A 169 6.24 4.84 -11.03
C GLY A 169 5.80 3.41 -11.38
N ARG A 170 5.33 2.66 -10.38
CA ARG A 170 4.83 1.30 -10.57
C ARG A 170 3.41 1.30 -11.10
N PHE A 171 2.49 2.04 -10.48
CA PHE A 171 1.10 2.18 -10.93
C PHE A 171 1.02 2.74 -12.35
N ALA A 172 1.87 3.70 -12.71
CA ALA A 172 1.95 4.21 -14.08
C ALA A 172 2.30 3.11 -15.10
N LYS A 173 3.22 2.18 -14.74
CA LYS A 173 3.58 1.03 -15.61
C LYS A 173 2.48 -0.03 -15.69
N LEU A 174 1.68 -0.17 -14.65
CA LEU A 174 0.54 -1.10 -14.59
C LEU A 174 -0.72 -0.54 -15.24
N GLY A 175 -0.71 0.73 -15.66
CA GLY A 175 -1.85 1.40 -16.26
C GLY A 175 -2.87 1.95 -15.25
N GLY A 176 -2.54 1.95 -13.96
CA GLY A 176 -3.38 2.52 -12.90
C GLY A 176 -3.13 1.88 -11.54
N GLY A 177 -3.82 2.42 -10.53
CA GLY A 177 -3.78 1.95 -9.16
C GLY A 177 -4.39 2.96 -8.21
N THR A 178 -4.52 2.61 -6.94
CA THR A 178 -5.03 3.51 -5.90
C THR A 178 -3.99 3.71 -4.82
N LEU A 179 -3.59 4.96 -4.58
CA LEU A 179 -2.71 5.35 -3.49
C LEU A 179 -3.52 6.05 -2.41
N CYS A 180 -3.59 5.43 -1.23
CA CYS A 180 -4.29 5.98 -0.07
C CYS A 180 -3.29 6.50 0.95
N PHE A 181 -3.40 7.77 1.33
CA PHE A 181 -2.71 8.35 2.46
C PHE A 181 -3.63 8.36 3.68
N VAL A 182 -3.18 7.79 4.77
CA VAL A 182 -3.91 7.78 6.05
C VAL A 182 -3.15 8.63 7.05
N PHE A 183 -3.82 9.65 7.55
CA PHE A 183 -3.28 10.55 8.55
C PHE A 183 -3.98 10.33 9.89
N LYS A 184 -3.21 9.99 10.91
CA LYS A 184 -3.66 9.90 12.29
C LYS A 184 -3.14 11.13 13.04
N PRO A 185 -4.03 12.10 13.34
CA PRO A 185 -3.64 13.34 14.02
C PRO A 185 -3.25 13.07 15.47
N TYR A 186 -2.58 14.02 16.07
CA TYR A 186 -2.38 14.01 17.51
C TYR A 186 -3.75 14.25 18.20
N PRO A 187 -4.16 13.41 19.16
CA PRO A 187 -5.45 13.54 19.81
C PRO A 187 -5.54 14.87 20.56
N GLU A 188 -6.51 15.72 20.24
CA GLU A 188 -6.73 17.01 20.93
C GLU A 188 -7.03 16.83 22.41
N ASN A 189 -7.64 15.70 22.77
CA ASN A 189 -8.00 15.31 24.13
C ASN A 189 -6.87 14.60 24.89
N ALA A 190 -5.72 14.37 24.29
CA ALA A 190 -4.54 14.01 25.06
C ALA A 190 -4.30 15.19 26.01
N LYS A 191 -4.94 15.14 27.18
CA LYS A 191 -4.84 16.14 28.24
C LYS A 191 -3.35 16.28 28.53
N PHE A 192 -2.73 17.26 27.91
CA PHE A 192 -1.57 17.85 28.54
C PHE A 192 -2.05 18.14 29.95
N GLY A 193 -1.49 17.40 30.91
CA GLY A 193 -1.90 17.53 32.30
C GLY A 193 -2.06 19.01 32.61
N ALA A 194 -2.95 19.42 33.51
CA ALA A 194 -3.43 20.77 33.74
C ALA A 194 -2.33 21.87 33.90
N ARG A 195 -1.08 21.53 33.80
CA ARG A 195 0.08 22.38 33.48
C ARG A 195 0.31 22.34 31.98
N LYS A 196 0.43 23.49 31.32
CA LYS A 196 1.00 23.66 29.99
C LYS A 196 2.47 23.15 30.05
N GLU A 197 2.65 21.84 29.95
CA GLU A 197 3.99 21.30 29.76
C GLU A 197 4.52 21.84 28.44
N ALA A 198 5.72 22.37 28.47
CA ALA A 198 6.37 22.87 27.27
C ALA A 198 6.45 21.73 26.25
N VAL A 199 5.97 21.95 25.03
CA VAL A 199 6.08 20.99 23.93
C VAL A 199 7.54 20.63 23.77
N SER A 200 7.88 19.34 23.85
CA SER A 200 9.28 18.91 23.68
C SER A 200 9.74 19.17 22.24
N SER A 201 11.04 19.34 22.03
CA SER A 201 11.61 19.51 20.69
C SER A 201 11.24 18.33 19.77
N SER A 202 11.25 17.11 20.30
CA SER A 202 10.82 15.92 19.56
C SER A 202 9.36 15.97 19.14
N GLN A 203 8.47 16.41 20.02
CA GLN A 203 7.05 16.58 19.70
C GLN A 203 6.82 17.69 18.66
N ALA A 204 7.49 18.83 18.80
CA ALA A 204 7.40 19.93 17.84
C ALA A 204 7.87 19.46 16.45
N PHE A 205 8.94 18.69 16.39
CA PHE A 205 9.46 18.11 15.16
C PHE A 205 8.46 17.14 14.51
N VAL A 206 7.87 16.21 15.27
CA VAL A 206 6.89 15.26 14.73
C VAL A 206 5.64 15.99 14.23
N LEU A 207 5.17 17.04 14.92
CA LEU A 207 4.06 17.84 14.45
C LEU A 207 4.36 18.60 13.15
N ALA A 208 5.60 19.08 12.99
CA ALA A 208 6.05 19.69 11.74
C ALA A 208 6.11 18.64 10.60
N ALA A 209 6.63 17.44 10.87
CA ALA A 209 6.63 16.33 9.91
C ALA A 209 5.19 15.89 9.54
N ALA A 210 4.26 15.87 10.49
CA ALA A 210 2.84 15.59 10.25
C ALA A 210 2.22 16.61 9.26
N SER A 211 2.55 17.89 9.43
CA SER A 211 2.12 18.96 8.51
C SER A 211 2.74 18.78 7.12
N ALA A 212 4.02 18.43 7.07
CA ALA A 212 4.74 18.14 5.81
C ALA A 212 4.11 16.94 5.09
N PHE A 213 3.78 15.85 5.81
CA PHE A 213 3.11 14.69 5.25
C PHE A 213 1.75 15.05 4.63
N LYS A 214 0.91 15.81 5.34
CA LYS A 214 -0.39 16.26 4.82
C LYS A 214 -0.23 17.08 3.54
N THR A 215 0.63 18.08 3.57
CA THR A 215 0.91 18.93 2.39
C THR A 215 1.44 18.11 1.23
N PHE A 216 2.37 17.19 1.49
CA PHE A 216 2.92 16.29 0.47
C PHE A 216 1.84 15.42 -0.16
N ALA A 217 0.97 14.79 0.63
CA ALA A 217 -0.13 13.96 0.15
C ALA A 217 -1.12 14.77 -0.73
N GLU A 218 -1.50 15.97 -0.29
CA GLU A 218 -2.37 16.88 -1.04
C GLU A 218 -1.76 17.30 -2.38
N GLN A 219 -0.49 17.73 -2.36
CA GLN A 219 0.18 18.17 -3.58
C GLN A 219 0.43 17.00 -4.55
N THR A 220 0.73 15.80 -4.03
CA THR A 220 0.86 14.59 -4.84
C THR A 220 -0.48 14.27 -5.52
N ALA A 221 -1.58 14.28 -4.79
CA ALA A 221 -2.91 14.02 -5.34
C ALA A 221 -3.32 15.06 -6.41
N LEU A 222 -2.90 16.32 -6.26
CA LEU A 222 -3.19 17.37 -7.24
C LEU A 222 -2.30 17.29 -8.49
N SER A 223 -1.03 16.88 -8.34
CA SER A 223 -0.05 16.91 -9.42
C SER A 223 -0.17 15.73 -10.38
N ASP A 224 -0.37 14.53 -9.84
CA ASP A 224 -0.25 13.28 -10.59
C ASP A 224 -1.60 12.69 -11.03
N ALA A 225 -2.71 13.12 -10.42
CA ALA A 225 -4.05 12.63 -10.73
C ALA A 225 -4.46 12.79 -12.22
N PHE A 226 -3.81 13.69 -12.95
CA PHE A 226 -4.14 13.97 -14.35
C PHE A 226 -3.28 13.19 -15.35
N ALA A 227 -2.11 12.71 -14.95
CA ALA A 227 -1.12 12.20 -15.91
C ALA A 227 -1.08 10.67 -16.03
N SER A 228 -1.60 9.91 -15.05
CA SER A 228 -1.25 8.48 -14.93
C SER A 228 -2.39 7.49 -14.69
N GLY A 229 -3.64 7.95 -14.59
CA GLY A 229 -4.76 7.05 -14.24
C GLY A 229 -4.70 6.50 -12.82
N ILE A 230 -3.91 7.13 -11.93
CA ILE A 230 -3.78 6.75 -10.53
C ILE A 230 -4.84 7.50 -9.72
N ASP A 231 -5.57 6.76 -8.89
CA ASP A 231 -6.53 7.33 -7.95
C ASP A 231 -5.85 7.63 -6.62
N PHE A 232 -6.16 8.80 -6.05
CA PHE A 232 -5.67 9.20 -4.74
C PHE A 232 -6.83 9.25 -3.74
N LEU A 233 -6.59 8.70 -2.55
CA LEU A 233 -7.51 8.77 -1.43
C LEU A 233 -6.77 9.37 -0.23
N LEU A 234 -7.33 10.42 0.36
CA LEU A 234 -6.79 11.06 1.55
C LEU A 234 -7.75 10.81 2.71
N CYS A 235 -7.35 9.98 3.67
CA CYS A 235 -8.16 9.60 4.84
C CYS A 235 -7.55 10.18 6.11
N GLU A 236 -8.32 10.91 6.89
CA GLU A 236 -7.94 11.43 8.20
C GLU A 236 -8.75 10.73 9.28
N GLU A 237 -8.05 10.18 10.28
CA GLU A 237 -8.69 9.55 11.44
C GLU A 237 -9.54 10.56 12.20
N ASP A 238 -10.66 10.09 12.75
CA ASP A 238 -11.42 10.86 13.75
C ASP A 238 -10.58 11.00 15.02
N PRO A 239 -10.33 12.23 15.51
CA PRO A 239 -9.64 12.41 16.79
C PRO A 239 -10.32 11.72 17.98
N ALA A 240 -11.60 11.35 17.84
CA ALA A 240 -12.35 10.59 18.83
C ALA A 240 -12.26 9.06 18.66
N ALA A 241 -11.58 8.56 17.62
CA ALA A 241 -11.44 7.13 17.41
C ALA A 241 -10.71 6.48 18.59
N GLU A 242 -11.27 5.42 19.12
CA GLU A 242 -10.72 4.72 20.29
C GLU A 242 -9.59 3.76 19.91
N ASN A 243 -9.60 3.27 18.67
CA ASN A 243 -8.65 2.26 18.22
C ASN A 243 -8.41 2.28 16.69
N ASP A 244 -7.31 1.67 16.27
CA ASP A 244 -6.92 1.54 14.86
C ASP A 244 -7.94 0.73 14.01
N GLY A 245 -8.80 -0.09 14.64
CA GLY A 245 -9.81 -0.87 13.95
C GLY A 245 -10.88 0.03 13.31
N GLU A 246 -11.37 1.02 14.04
CA GLU A 246 -12.37 1.95 13.51
C GLU A 246 -11.82 2.76 12.34
N THR A 247 -10.56 3.21 12.45
CA THR A 247 -9.87 3.92 11.38
C THR A 247 -9.68 3.02 10.17
N ALA A 248 -9.28 1.75 10.37
CA ALA A 248 -9.10 0.79 9.29
C ALA A 248 -10.43 0.51 8.56
N ASP A 249 -11.51 0.24 9.29
CA ASP A 249 -12.84 0.00 8.72
C ASP A 249 -13.33 1.20 7.90
N PHE A 250 -13.12 2.41 8.40
CA PHE A 250 -13.42 3.63 7.66
C PHE A 250 -12.61 3.73 6.36
N VAL A 251 -11.30 3.50 6.40
CA VAL A 251 -10.42 3.57 5.23
C VAL A 251 -10.85 2.58 4.15
N PHE A 252 -11.13 1.32 4.52
CA PHE A 252 -11.57 0.31 3.56
C PHE A 252 -12.98 0.55 3.03
N SER A 253 -13.88 1.12 3.82
CA SER A 253 -15.18 1.60 3.35
C SER A 253 -15.02 2.72 2.32
N ALA A 254 -14.09 3.66 2.55
CA ALA A 254 -13.78 4.74 1.63
C ALA A 254 -13.16 4.23 0.32
N LEU A 255 -12.25 3.24 0.38
CA LEU A 255 -11.68 2.57 -0.80
C LEU A 255 -12.76 1.90 -1.65
N SER A 256 -13.66 1.12 -1.04
CA SER A 256 -14.78 0.49 -1.74
C SER A 256 -15.72 1.51 -2.39
N ALA A 257 -16.02 2.61 -1.70
CA ALA A 257 -16.84 3.69 -2.26
C ALA A 257 -16.16 4.39 -3.45
N ALA A 258 -14.85 4.60 -3.39
CA ALA A 258 -14.07 5.18 -4.48
C ALA A 258 -14.07 4.27 -5.73
N GLU A 259 -13.90 2.96 -5.55
CA GLU A 259 -13.95 1.98 -6.65
C GLU A 259 -15.32 1.97 -7.35
N THR A 260 -16.43 2.03 -6.60
CA THR A 260 -17.77 2.03 -7.16
C THR A 260 -18.11 3.34 -7.89
N SER A 261 -17.48 4.46 -7.53
CA SER A 261 -17.72 5.78 -8.13
C SER A 261 -16.96 6.02 -9.45
N LYS A 262 -16.04 5.14 -9.85
CA LYS A 262 -15.20 5.26 -11.06
C LYS A 262 -16.01 5.38 -12.39
N SER A 263 -17.28 5.02 -12.40
CA SER A 263 -18.10 5.05 -13.62
C SER A 263 -18.44 6.46 -14.16
N GLY A 264 -18.02 7.54 -13.51
CA GLY A 264 -18.50 8.89 -13.78
C GLY A 264 -17.50 9.94 -14.28
N GLY A 265 -16.22 9.64 -14.46
CA GLY A 265 -15.23 10.58 -15.05
C GLY A 265 -15.02 11.89 -14.28
N LYS A 266 -15.29 11.95 -12.98
CA LYS A 266 -15.20 13.18 -12.18
C LYS A 266 -13.81 13.41 -11.63
N LYS A 267 -13.35 14.68 -11.71
CA LYS A 267 -12.15 15.16 -11.04
C LYS A 267 -12.18 14.80 -9.57
N GLN A 268 -11.20 14.02 -9.12
CA GLN A 268 -10.97 13.73 -7.73
C GLN A 268 -10.50 15.04 -7.06
N SER A 269 -11.19 15.47 -5.99
CA SER A 269 -10.70 16.60 -5.20
C SER A 269 -9.71 16.08 -4.17
N ALA A 270 -8.54 16.70 -4.04
CA ALA A 270 -7.57 16.42 -2.99
C ALA A 270 -8.11 16.91 -1.63
N ARG A 271 -9.11 16.21 -1.10
CA ARG A 271 -9.75 16.54 0.19
C ARG A 271 -9.60 15.36 1.15
N TRP A 272 -9.19 15.66 2.37
CA TRP A 272 -9.17 14.70 3.45
C TRP A 272 -10.59 14.27 3.82
N LEU A 273 -10.84 12.97 3.72
CA LEU A 273 -12.07 12.33 4.14
C LEU A 273 -11.96 11.99 5.63
N ARG A 274 -13.02 12.28 6.39
CA ARG A 274 -13.14 11.94 7.81
C ARG A 274 -14.33 11.01 8.02
N PRO A 275 -14.36 10.18 9.06
CA PRO A 275 -15.54 9.43 9.45
C PRO A 275 -16.75 10.38 9.56
N GLY A 276 -17.91 9.93 9.07
CA GLY A 276 -19.12 10.77 8.98
C GLY A 276 -19.13 11.81 7.86
N SER A 277 -18.02 12.00 7.12
CA SER A 277 -18.03 12.79 5.89
C SER A 277 -18.97 12.16 4.90
N LYS A 278 -19.93 12.91 4.37
CA LYS A 278 -20.75 12.43 3.25
C LYS A 278 -19.80 12.20 2.07
N PHE A 279 -19.67 10.97 1.62
CA PHE A 279 -19.08 10.66 0.33
C PHE A 279 -19.97 11.32 -0.70
N SER A 280 -19.69 12.57 -1.10
CA SER A 280 -20.47 13.25 -2.12
C SER A 280 -20.11 12.66 -3.47
N VAL A 281 -20.69 11.52 -3.77
CA VAL A 281 -20.85 11.05 -5.15
C VAL A 281 -21.70 12.12 -5.83
N GLY A 282 -21.02 13.16 -6.33
CA GLY A 282 -21.52 14.07 -7.36
C GLY A 282 -22.92 14.65 -7.21
N TRP A 283 -23.13 15.58 -6.28
CA TRP A 283 -24.24 16.54 -6.33
C TRP A 283 -23.69 17.95 -6.61
N HIS A 284 -23.34 18.21 -7.87
CA HIS A 284 -23.34 19.54 -8.46
C HIS A 284 -24.32 19.55 -9.62
N LEU A 285 -25.60 19.31 -9.32
CA LEU A 285 -26.70 19.78 -10.15
C LEU A 285 -27.48 20.76 -9.26
N PHE A 286 -27.68 21.96 -9.82
CA PHE A 286 -28.43 23.10 -9.30
C PHE A 286 -27.64 24.05 -8.37
N ASN A 287 -26.87 24.94 -9.02
CA ASN A 287 -27.07 26.38 -8.81
C ASN A 287 -26.63 27.10 -10.09
N ARG A 288 -27.63 27.52 -10.84
CA ARG A 288 -27.56 28.66 -11.76
C ARG A 288 -27.55 29.93 -10.96
#